data_f7f3162fa187ab50158a8e9a921a59c6
#
_entry.id   f7f3162fa187ab50158a8e9a921a59c6
#
_cell.length_a   1.000
_cell.length_b   1.000
_cell.length_c   1.000
_cell.angle_alpha   90.00
_cell.angle_beta   90.00
_cell.angle_gamma   90.00
#
_symmetry.space_group_name_H-M   'P 1'
#
loop_
_entity.id
_entity.type
_entity.pdbx_description
1 polymer ?
#
loop_
_entity_poly.entity_id
_entity_poly.type
_entity_poly.pdbx_seq_one_letter_code
_entity_poly.pdbx_strand_id
1 'polypeptide(L)'
;MENNLVLSAIKKGFLLVIPVVLTGSFALLLSNFPVPLYQEFLASFAGGALLSLLGFIVGATTDFLSLYLVLAISYFYSDSLAGQNLTLRMTAMVTACACFIASFGGAGGSLTLSCFGTIGVFTAMVCSILATRLFFLLDLGMYRRYRSYAAGNDIHFRSSMSAILPVVVCVTVFTLGNLLLQKLFHVGNLNDLISGLLFRAFGGLNGEPGNGVMFLLLLDLLWAFGIHGGNALDPVAQTVFTAEGTAGGVITKSFLDNFAVLGGSGATMCLLLALLLVSRQKNDRRLAYSAVPLTLFNINEILVFGLPIVLNPILAIPFILTPIFSMLLSYGAVLIGWMPAAQQAVNWTTPVFFSGYLATGSWHGTVVQLVSVVLGTLIYIPFVMLSERLKESRELYLIDELTQDFRRCQETGEQPRYLERTDSLGVIAKALAGQLRADVERGSLPIH
;
A
#
# COMPACT_ATOMS: atom_id res chain seq x y z
N MET A 1 10.20 -11.76 9.46
CA MET A 1 9.17 -10.69 9.38
C MET A 1 7.79 -11.23 9.02
N GLU A 2 7.68 -12.29 8.24
CA GLU A 2 6.38 -12.93 7.89
C GLU A 2 5.59 -13.47 9.10
N ASN A 3 6.24 -13.70 10.23
CA ASN A 3 5.60 -14.21 11.46
C ASN A 3 4.90 -13.13 12.31
N ASN A 4 4.95 -11.86 11.93
CA ASN A 4 4.26 -10.81 12.68
C ASN A 4 2.80 -10.69 12.21
N LEU A 5 1.86 -11.14 13.04
CA LEU A 5 0.43 -11.16 12.75
C LEU A 5 -0.12 -9.77 12.37
N VAL A 6 0.35 -8.72 13.04
CA VAL A 6 -0.08 -7.34 12.79
C VAL A 6 0.35 -6.88 11.39
N LEU A 7 1.64 -7.04 11.07
CA LEU A 7 2.17 -6.63 9.78
C LEU A 7 1.54 -7.43 8.61
N SER A 8 1.33 -8.74 8.83
CA SER A 8 0.64 -9.60 7.87
C SER A 8 -0.81 -9.15 7.63
N ALA A 9 -1.55 -8.78 8.69
CA ALA A 9 -2.92 -8.31 8.58
C ALA A 9 -3.00 -6.96 7.84
N ILE A 10 -2.11 -6.02 8.15
CA ILE A 10 -2.00 -4.73 7.45
C ILE A 10 -1.73 -4.96 5.97
N LYS A 11 -0.70 -5.73 5.62
CA LYS A 11 -0.36 -6.07 4.24
C LYS A 11 -1.54 -6.67 3.48
N LYS A 12 -2.20 -7.70 4.05
CA LYS A 12 -3.36 -8.34 3.43
C LYS A 12 -4.54 -7.39 3.29
N GLY A 13 -4.74 -6.49 4.25
CA GLY A 13 -5.78 -5.47 4.21
C GLY A 13 -5.57 -4.51 3.03
N PHE A 14 -4.36 -3.98 2.85
CA PHE A 14 -4.05 -3.15 1.69
C PHE A 14 -4.22 -3.90 0.37
N LEU A 15 -3.73 -5.15 0.28
CA LEU A 15 -3.89 -5.99 -0.92
C LEU A 15 -5.38 -6.18 -1.31
N LEU A 16 -6.27 -6.40 -0.32
CA LEU A 16 -7.71 -6.56 -0.58
C LEU A 16 -8.33 -5.29 -1.16
N VAL A 17 -7.86 -4.12 -0.78
CA VAL A 17 -8.43 -2.83 -1.20
C VAL A 17 -7.87 -2.36 -2.55
N ILE A 18 -6.77 -2.94 -3.07
CA ILE A 18 -6.16 -2.56 -4.36
C ILE A 18 -7.17 -2.42 -5.50
N PRO A 19 -8.08 -3.37 -5.77
CA PRO A 19 -9.01 -3.23 -6.90
C PRO A 19 -9.90 -1.98 -6.78
N VAL A 20 -10.28 -1.60 -5.56
CA VAL A 20 -11.07 -0.40 -5.29
C VAL A 20 -10.23 0.86 -5.53
N VAL A 21 -8.99 0.89 -5.03
CA VAL A 21 -8.04 1.99 -5.26
C VAL A 21 -7.76 2.17 -6.76
N LEU A 22 -7.47 1.07 -7.47
CA LEU A 22 -7.25 1.12 -8.92
C LEU A 22 -8.45 1.66 -9.69
N THR A 23 -9.67 1.27 -9.31
CA THR A 23 -10.90 1.79 -9.94
C THR A 23 -11.00 3.31 -9.76
N GLY A 24 -10.72 3.83 -8.55
CA GLY A 24 -10.66 5.26 -8.29
C GLY A 24 -9.56 5.97 -9.06
N SER A 25 -8.36 5.37 -9.11
CA SER A 25 -7.22 5.92 -9.86
C SER A 25 -7.50 6.01 -11.36
N PHE A 26 -8.16 5.02 -11.95
CA PHE A 26 -8.60 5.07 -13.36
C PHE A 26 -9.64 6.16 -13.60
N ALA A 27 -10.63 6.30 -12.72
CA ALA A 27 -11.62 7.35 -12.84
C ALA A 27 -10.98 8.74 -12.69
N LEU A 28 -10.03 8.89 -11.75
CA LEU A 28 -9.25 10.12 -11.57
C LEU A 28 -8.40 10.44 -12.80
N LEU A 29 -7.73 9.44 -13.39
CA LEU A 29 -6.96 9.56 -14.61
C LEU A 29 -7.85 10.06 -15.75
N LEU A 30 -9.00 9.42 -15.97
CA LEU A 30 -9.92 9.80 -17.03
C LEU A 30 -10.51 11.20 -16.82
N SER A 31 -10.83 11.59 -15.59
CA SER A 31 -11.37 12.92 -15.30
C SER A 31 -10.34 14.05 -15.47
N ASN A 32 -9.04 13.76 -15.29
CA ASN A 32 -7.97 14.76 -15.33
C ASN A 32 -6.99 14.57 -16.51
N PHE A 33 -7.37 13.82 -17.53
CA PHE A 33 -6.48 13.58 -18.66
C PHE A 33 -6.09 14.91 -19.35
N PRO A 34 -4.78 15.22 -19.50
CA PRO A 34 -4.31 16.58 -19.80
C PRO A 34 -4.37 16.92 -21.30
N VAL A 35 -5.50 16.70 -21.94
CA VAL A 35 -5.77 17.07 -23.33
C VAL A 35 -6.94 18.04 -23.36
N PRO A 36 -6.75 19.32 -23.80
CA PRO A 36 -7.81 20.33 -23.75
C PRO A 36 -9.09 19.92 -24.46
N LEU A 37 -8.98 19.36 -25.66
CA LEU A 37 -10.15 18.88 -26.45
C LEU A 37 -10.93 17.79 -25.71
N TYR A 38 -10.23 16.91 -24.99
CA TYR A 38 -10.84 15.87 -24.17
C TYR A 38 -11.56 16.47 -22.95
N GLN A 39 -10.97 17.47 -22.30
CA GLN A 39 -11.60 18.16 -21.17
C GLN A 39 -12.88 18.91 -21.59
N GLU A 40 -12.84 19.57 -22.75
CA GLU A 40 -14.04 20.21 -23.36
C GLU A 40 -15.11 19.17 -23.66
N PHE A 41 -14.73 18.04 -24.26
CA PHE A 41 -15.63 16.92 -24.47
C PHE A 41 -16.26 16.41 -23.17
N LEU A 42 -15.46 16.15 -22.12
CA LEU A 42 -15.98 15.70 -20.82
C LEU A 42 -16.97 16.70 -20.22
N ALA A 43 -16.65 17.98 -20.27
CA ALA A 43 -17.49 19.04 -19.72
C ALA A 43 -18.79 19.22 -20.49
N SER A 44 -18.78 19.03 -21.84
CA SER A 44 -19.93 19.23 -22.72
C SER A 44 -20.80 17.99 -22.87
N PHE A 45 -20.21 16.77 -22.75
CA PHE A 45 -20.93 15.53 -23.00
C PHE A 45 -22.10 15.35 -22.02
N ALA A 46 -23.30 15.28 -22.54
CA ALA A 46 -24.55 15.13 -21.78
C ALA A 46 -24.67 16.12 -20.59
N GLY A 47 -24.22 17.38 -20.80
CA GLY A 47 -24.28 18.40 -19.75
C GLY A 47 -23.32 18.13 -18.58
N GLY A 48 -22.17 17.46 -18.80
CA GLY A 48 -21.19 17.13 -17.77
C GLY A 48 -21.50 15.84 -17.01
N ALA A 49 -22.47 15.04 -17.45
CA ALA A 49 -22.86 13.80 -16.76
C ALA A 49 -21.71 12.80 -16.68
N LEU A 50 -20.83 12.72 -17.69
CA LEU A 50 -19.69 11.83 -17.69
C LEU A 50 -18.64 12.25 -16.64
N LEU A 51 -18.38 13.55 -16.54
CA LEU A 51 -17.47 14.08 -15.50
C LEU A 51 -18.05 13.83 -14.09
N SER A 52 -19.34 14.01 -13.90
CA SER A 52 -20.04 13.72 -12.65
C SER A 52 -19.97 12.22 -12.32
N LEU A 53 -20.15 11.32 -13.29
CA LEU A 53 -20.01 9.88 -13.10
C LEU A 53 -18.60 9.52 -12.62
N LEU A 54 -17.56 10.03 -13.25
CA LEU A 54 -16.17 9.82 -12.86
C LEU A 54 -15.92 10.35 -11.43
N GLY A 55 -16.44 11.53 -11.11
CA GLY A 55 -16.39 12.11 -9.76
C GLY A 55 -17.05 11.22 -8.70
N PHE A 56 -18.22 10.63 -8.99
CA PHE A 56 -18.87 9.66 -8.10
C PHE A 56 -18.06 8.38 -7.92
N ILE A 57 -17.39 7.89 -8.97
CA ILE A 57 -16.50 6.71 -8.84
C ILE A 57 -15.31 7.03 -7.94
N VAL A 58 -14.66 8.19 -8.12
CA VAL A 58 -13.57 8.65 -7.24
C VAL A 58 -14.08 8.77 -5.81
N GLY A 59 -15.21 9.44 -5.59
CA GLY A 59 -15.84 9.60 -4.28
C GLY A 59 -16.14 8.26 -3.61
N ALA A 60 -16.73 7.31 -4.34
CA ALA A 60 -17.07 5.99 -3.80
C ALA A 60 -15.84 5.12 -3.49
N THR A 61 -14.67 5.41 -4.03
CA THR A 61 -13.46 4.61 -3.87
C THR A 61 -12.44 5.28 -2.96
N THR A 62 -11.92 6.43 -3.35
CA THR A 62 -10.79 7.11 -2.68
C THR A 62 -11.23 7.80 -1.39
N ASP A 63 -12.43 8.41 -1.39
CA ASP A 63 -12.92 9.16 -0.22
C ASP A 63 -13.38 8.27 0.94
N PHE A 64 -13.50 6.94 0.71
CA PHE A 64 -13.80 5.94 1.73
C PHE A 64 -12.65 4.96 1.97
N LEU A 65 -11.45 5.27 1.51
CA LEU A 65 -10.29 4.38 1.57
C LEU A 65 -10.00 3.87 2.98
N SER A 66 -9.96 4.72 4.00
CA SER A 66 -9.67 4.31 5.37
C SER A 66 -10.79 3.48 5.99
N LEU A 67 -12.04 3.68 5.58
CA LEU A 67 -13.15 2.83 5.99
C LEU A 67 -12.98 1.40 5.43
N TYR A 68 -12.60 1.27 4.17
CA TYR A 68 -12.30 -0.05 3.58
C TYR A 68 -11.10 -0.71 4.26
N LEU A 69 -10.06 0.07 4.58
CA LEU A 69 -8.88 -0.44 5.25
C LEU A 69 -9.17 -0.93 6.67
N VAL A 70 -9.95 -0.19 7.47
CA VAL A 70 -10.28 -0.65 8.82
C VAL A 70 -11.03 -1.98 8.79
N LEU A 71 -11.97 -2.14 7.85
CA LEU A 71 -12.71 -3.40 7.68
C LEU A 71 -11.79 -4.53 7.23
N ALA A 72 -10.96 -4.31 6.22
CA ALA A 72 -10.07 -5.31 5.66
C ALA A 72 -8.98 -5.76 6.66
N ILE A 73 -8.30 -4.81 7.30
CA ILE A 73 -7.23 -5.11 8.27
C ILE A 73 -7.82 -5.85 9.48
N SER A 74 -8.95 -5.38 10.01
CA SER A 74 -9.62 -6.03 11.15
C SER A 74 -10.05 -7.45 10.81
N TYR A 75 -10.55 -7.70 9.60
CA TYR A 75 -10.92 -9.03 9.14
C TYR A 75 -9.70 -9.97 9.15
N PHE A 76 -8.59 -9.59 8.52
CA PHE A 76 -7.40 -10.44 8.48
C PHE A 76 -6.73 -10.59 9.83
N TYR A 77 -6.78 -9.56 10.68
CA TYR A 77 -6.25 -9.68 12.04
C TYR A 77 -7.13 -10.60 12.90
N SER A 78 -8.45 -10.51 12.76
CA SER A 78 -9.42 -11.41 13.40
C SER A 78 -9.23 -12.86 12.97
N ASP A 79 -8.93 -13.11 11.70
CA ASP A 79 -8.65 -14.44 11.16
C ASP A 79 -7.49 -15.12 11.89
N SER A 80 -6.49 -14.35 12.25
CA SER A 80 -5.34 -14.82 13.02
C SER A 80 -5.64 -15.10 14.50
N LEU A 81 -6.72 -14.52 15.06
CA LEU A 81 -7.07 -14.59 16.49
C LEU A 81 -8.24 -15.53 16.78
N ALA A 82 -9.26 -15.58 15.92
CA ALA A 82 -10.55 -16.25 16.14
C ALA A 82 -10.64 -17.67 15.59
N GLY A 83 -9.63 -18.15 14.86
CA GLY A 83 -9.72 -19.42 14.16
C GLY A 83 -10.87 -19.44 13.14
N GLN A 84 -11.73 -20.47 13.14
CA GLN A 84 -12.78 -20.66 12.11
C GLN A 84 -14.13 -19.98 12.40
N ASN A 85 -14.28 -19.22 13.49
CA ASN A 85 -15.56 -18.58 13.82
C ASN A 85 -15.81 -17.31 12.99
N LEU A 86 -16.49 -17.45 11.85
CA LEU A 86 -16.79 -16.36 10.92
C LEU A 86 -17.63 -15.25 11.55
N THR A 87 -18.67 -15.60 12.35
CA THR A 87 -19.54 -14.60 12.98
C THR A 87 -18.76 -13.67 13.92
N LEU A 88 -17.85 -14.25 14.71
CA LEU A 88 -17.03 -13.49 15.64
C LEU A 88 -16.04 -12.57 14.91
N ARG A 89 -15.45 -13.02 13.79
CA ARG A 89 -14.59 -12.20 12.93
C ARG A 89 -15.35 -11.00 12.37
N MET A 90 -16.56 -11.24 11.83
CA MET A 90 -17.41 -10.18 11.28
C MET A 90 -17.81 -9.17 12.37
N THR A 91 -18.14 -9.64 13.58
CA THR A 91 -18.48 -8.76 14.70
C THR A 91 -17.28 -7.91 15.13
N ALA A 92 -16.09 -8.50 15.21
CA ALA A 92 -14.87 -7.77 15.53
C ALA A 92 -14.53 -6.69 14.47
N MET A 93 -14.75 -7.01 13.18
CA MET A 93 -14.56 -6.08 12.06
C MET A 93 -15.50 -4.88 12.17
N VAL A 94 -16.78 -5.12 12.41
CA VAL A 94 -17.78 -4.04 12.58
C VAL A 94 -17.49 -3.22 13.85
N THR A 95 -17.06 -3.88 14.92
CA THR A 95 -16.64 -3.20 16.17
C THR A 95 -15.44 -2.27 15.93
N ALA A 96 -14.43 -2.73 15.20
CA ALA A 96 -13.28 -1.92 14.87
C ALA A 96 -13.66 -0.72 13.99
N CYS A 97 -14.62 -0.88 13.08
CA CYS A 97 -15.17 0.21 12.29
C CYS A 97 -15.88 1.24 13.18
N ALA A 98 -16.71 0.80 14.15
CA ALA A 98 -17.35 1.69 15.11
C ALA A 98 -16.32 2.45 15.97
N CYS A 99 -15.27 1.77 16.44
CA CYS A 99 -14.16 2.38 17.18
C CYS A 99 -13.40 3.41 16.34
N PHE A 100 -13.16 3.12 15.05
CA PHE A 100 -12.53 4.04 14.11
C PHE A 100 -13.37 5.32 13.96
N ILE A 101 -14.68 5.19 13.74
CA ILE A 101 -15.59 6.34 13.64
C ILE A 101 -15.59 7.13 14.96
N ALA A 102 -15.64 6.46 16.12
CA ALA A 102 -15.60 7.10 17.43
C ALA A 102 -14.29 7.87 17.68
N SER A 103 -13.20 7.49 17.02
CA SER A 103 -11.88 8.14 17.15
C SER A 103 -11.81 9.53 16.49
N PHE A 104 -12.78 9.88 15.64
CA PHE A 104 -12.92 11.22 15.05
C PHE A 104 -13.91 12.12 15.85
N GLY A 105 -14.69 11.54 16.75
CA GLY A 105 -15.61 12.29 17.60
C GLY A 105 -14.87 13.21 18.56
N GLY A 106 -15.39 14.42 18.81
CA GLY A 106 -14.81 15.37 19.77
C GLY A 106 -15.73 16.52 20.10
N ALA A 107 -15.43 17.24 21.18
CA ALA A 107 -16.14 18.43 21.58
C ALA A 107 -15.90 19.56 20.55
N GLY A 108 -16.77 19.68 19.56
CA GLY A 108 -16.69 20.67 18.47
C GLY A 108 -16.18 20.15 17.13
N GLY A 109 -15.79 18.88 17.03
CA GLY A 109 -15.40 18.25 15.77
C GLY A 109 -16.59 17.74 14.98
N SER A 110 -16.87 18.28 13.80
CA SER A 110 -17.80 17.68 12.85
C SER A 110 -17.12 16.49 12.16
N LEU A 111 -17.80 15.34 12.19
CA LEU A 111 -17.40 14.20 11.38
C LEU A 111 -17.54 14.58 9.89
N THR A 112 -16.45 14.79 9.21
CA THR A 112 -16.43 15.11 7.78
C THR A 112 -16.16 13.85 6.95
N LEU A 113 -16.67 13.77 5.72
CA LEU A 113 -16.42 12.64 4.85
C LEU A 113 -14.91 12.45 4.57
N SER A 114 -14.12 13.53 4.57
CA SER A 114 -12.68 13.50 4.39
C SER A 114 -11.95 12.62 5.42
N CYS A 115 -12.52 12.42 6.62
CA CYS A 115 -11.97 11.54 7.64
C CYS A 115 -11.92 10.06 7.18
N PHE A 116 -12.78 9.67 6.25
CA PHE A 116 -12.85 8.30 5.73
C PHE A 116 -11.92 8.05 4.54
N GLY A 117 -11.36 9.11 3.95
CA GLY A 117 -10.40 9.04 2.85
C GLY A 117 -8.96 8.80 3.29
N THR A 118 -8.01 9.38 2.55
CA THR A 118 -6.57 9.23 2.80
C THR A 118 -6.13 9.75 4.16
N ILE A 119 -6.79 10.80 4.66
CA ILE A 119 -6.47 11.44 5.95
C ILE A 119 -6.57 10.44 7.12
N GLY A 120 -7.54 9.53 7.09
CA GLY A 120 -7.80 8.57 8.15
C GLY A 120 -6.98 7.28 8.10
N VAL A 121 -6.09 7.08 7.11
CA VAL A 121 -5.41 5.79 6.86
C VAL A 121 -4.62 5.31 8.08
N PHE A 122 -3.80 6.16 8.70
CA PHE A 122 -3.04 5.76 9.90
C PHE A 122 -3.96 5.47 11.08
N THR A 123 -4.99 6.28 11.28
CA THR A 123 -6.00 6.07 12.34
C THR A 123 -6.74 4.75 12.10
N ALA A 124 -7.09 4.41 10.86
CA ALA A 124 -7.69 3.13 10.48
C ALA A 124 -6.78 1.95 10.83
N MET A 125 -5.48 2.03 10.54
CA MET A 125 -4.50 1.00 10.90
C MET A 125 -4.42 0.79 12.42
N VAL A 126 -4.30 1.87 13.18
CA VAL A 126 -4.22 1.81 14.66
C VAL A 126 -5.52 1.25 15.25
N CYS A 127 -6.67 1.81 14.84
CA CYS A 127 -7.98 1.37 15.35
C CYS A 127 -8.28 -0.09 14.97
N SER A 128 -7.99 -0.52 13.75
CA SER A 128 -8.22 -1.91 13.32
C SER A 128 -7.47 -2.92 14.20
N ILE A 129 -6.22 -2.65 14.54
CA ILE A 129 -5.41 -3.56 15.37
C ILE A 129 -5.83 -3.50 16.83
N LEU A 130 -5.91 -2.30 17.40
CA LEU A 130 -6.20 -2.13 18.84
C LEU A 130 -7.63 -2.55 19.19
N ALA A 131 -8.64 -2.16 18.40
CA ALA A 131 -10.03 -2.51 18.66
C ALA A 131 -10.25 -4.02 18.49
N THR A 132 -9.73 -4.62 17.43
CA THR A 132 -9.84 -6.06 17.21
C THR A 132 -9.19 -6.84 18.35
N ARG A 133 -7.97 -6.45 18.78
CA ARG A 133 -7.29 -7.11 19.89
C ARG A 133 -8.04 -6.97 21.20
N LEU A 134 -8.54 -5.76 21.50
CA LEU A 134 -9.35 -5.50 22.70
C LEU A 134 -10.64 -6.34 22.70
N PHE A 135 -11.33 -6.39 21.57
CA PHE A 135 -12.53 -7.21 21.39
C PHE A 135 -12.28 -8.67 21.75
N PHE A 136 -11.23 -9.30 21.19
CA PHE A 136 -10.92 -10.70 21.49
C PHE A 136 -10.44 -10.93 22.93
N LEU A 137 -9.72 -9.99 23.53
CA LEU A 137 -9.36 -10.08 24.94
C LEU A 137 -10.58 -10.11 25.85
N LEU A 138 -11.59 -9.30 25.52
CA LEU A 138 -12.85 -9.27 26.28
C LEU A 138 -13.72 -10.51 26.01
N ASP A 139 -13.82 -10.96 24.75
CA ASP A 139 -14.60 -12.13 24.37
C ASP A 139 -14.06 -13.41 25.05
N LEU A 140 -12.75 -13.63 25.05
CA LEU A 140 -12.12 -14.77 25.72
C LEU A 140 -12.42 -14.80 27.23
N GLY A 141 -12.48 -13.65 27.89
CA GLY A 141 -12.81 -13.53 29.31
C GLY A 141 -14.30 -13.86 29.59
N MET A 142 -15.18 -13.43 28.72
CA MET A 142 -16.62 -13.52 28.89
C MET A 142 -17.21 -14.83 28.37
N TYR A 143 -16.68 -15.38 27.28
CA TYR A 143 -17.13 -16.66 26.74
C TYR A 143 -17.10 -17.78 27.77
N ARG A 144 -16.08 -17.81 28.66
CA ARG A 144 -15.98 -18.77 29.75
C ARG A 144 -17.10 -18.61 30.80
N ARG A 145 -17.60 -17.38 30.99
CA ARG A 145 -18.57 -17.04 32.02
C ARG A 145 -20.03 -17.25 31.59
N TYR A 146 -20.33 -17.05 30.29
CA TYR A 146 -21.69 -17.07 29.74
C TYR A 146 -22.04 -18.30 28.91
N ARG A 147 -21.14 -19.26 28.81
CA ARG A 147 -21.35 -20.50 28.05
C ARG A 147 -22.61 -21.29 28.42
N SER A 148 -23.15 -21.02 29.62
CA SER A 148 -24.23 -21.81 30.22
C SER A 148 -25.65 -21.41 29.78
N TYR A 149 -25.86 -20.24 29.19
CA TYR A 149 -27.23 -19.65 29.05
C TYR A 149 -27.93 -19.92 27.72
N ALA A 150 -27.35 -20.61 26.75
CA ALA A 150 -27.89 -20.64 25.40
C ALA A 150 -27.96 -22.06 24.79
N ALA A 151 -28.45 -23.04 25.53
CA ALA A 151 -28.78 -24.34 24.96
C ALA A 151 -30.07 -24.20 24.12
N GLY A 152 -29.96 -24.36 22.79
CA GLY A 152 -31.11 -24.44 21.89
C GLY A 152 -31.28 -23.37 20.81
N ASN A 153 -30.45 -22.31 20.80
CA ASN A 153 -30.56 -21.22 19.81
C ASN A 153 -29.51 -21.37 18.68
N ASP A 154 -29.80 -20.73 17.53
CA ASP A 154 -28.88 -20.63 16.39
C ASP A 154 -27.49 -20.15 16.87
N ILE A 155 -26.45 -20.81 16.38
CA ILE A 155 -25.04 -20.53 16.69
C ILE A 155 -24.68 -19.08 16.39
N HIS A 156 -25.21 -18.51 15.29
CA HIS A 156 -24.99 -17.12 14.89
C HIS A 156 -25.62 -16.12 15.87
N PHE A 157 -26.87 -16.36 16.26
CA PHE A 157 -27.55 -15.53 17.27
C PHE A 157 -26.82 -15.55 18.60
N ARG A 158 -26.42 -16.72 19.07
CA ARG A 158 -25.66 -16.89 20.31
C ARG A 158 -24.33 -16.17 20.31
N SER A 159 -23.58 -16.28 19.20
CA SER A 159 -22.30 -15.60 19.02
C SER A 159 -22.48 -14.06 19.04
N SER A 160 -23.52 -13.55 18.38
CA SER A 160 -23.83 -12.11 18.35
C SER A 160 -24.25 -11.59 19.73
N MET A 161 -25.07 -12.34 20.47
CA MET A 161 -25.49 -11.92 21.82
C MET A 161 -24.32 -11.91 22.82
N SER A 162 -23.41 -12.86 22.75
CA SER A 162 -22.21 -12.88 23.59
C SER A 162 -21.27 -11.72 23.32
N ALA A 163 -21.29 -11.18 22.12
CA ALA A 163 -20.43 -10.08 21.70
C ALA A 163 -20.92 -8.68 22.11
N ILE A 164 -22.18 -8.54 22.58
CA ILE A 164 -22.74 -7.22 22.93
C ILE A 164 -21.86 -6.48 23.94
N LEU A 165 -21.47 -7.12 25.03
CA LEU A 165 -20.69 -6.46 26.07
C LEU A 165 -19.25 -6.14 25.63
N PRO A 166 -18.50 -7.04 24.93
CA PRO A 166 -17.26 -6.67 24.27
C PRO A 166 -17.39 -5.46 23.36
N VAL A 167 -18.43 -5.38 22.53
CA VAL A 167 -18.68 -4.25 21.62
C VAL A 167 -18.88 -2.96 22.40
N VAL A 168 -19.78 -2.97 23.40
CA VAL A 168 -20.05 -1.78 24.23
C VAL A 168 -18.78 -1.29 24.92
N VAL A 169 -18.00 -2.20 25.51
CA VAL A 169 -16.74 -1.83 26.18
C VAL A 169 -15.72 -1.29 25.19
N CYS A 170 -15.54 -1.92 24.01
CA CYS A 170 -14.61 -1.43 23.00
C CYS A 170 -14.95 0.00 22.55
N VAL A 171 -16.20 0.25 22.14
CA VAL A 171 -16.62 1.57 21.67
C VAL A 171 -16.49 2.61 22.78
N THR A 172 -16.89 2.25 24.03
CA THR A 172 -16.75 3.16 25.18
C THR A 172 -15.29 3.48 25.46
N VAL A 173 -14.38 2.49 25.45
CA VAL A 173 -12.94 2.70 25.69
C VAL A 173 -12.34 3.62 24.62
N PHE A 174 -12.67 3.42 23.33
CA PHE A 174 -12.19 4.29 22.27
C PHE A 174 -12.75 5.71 22.37
N THR A 175 -14.03 5.85 22.68
CA THR A 175 -14.66 7.18 22.88
C THR A 175 -14.04 7.91 24.07
N LEU A 176 -13.94 7.25 25.24
CA LEU A 176 -13.30 7.84 26.42
C LEU A 176 -11.83 8.11 26.21
N GLY A 177 -11.12 7.21 25.54
CA GLY A 177 -9.72 7.38 25.16
C GLY A 177 -9.55 8.63 24.28
N ASN A 178 -10.40 8.82 23.28
CA ASN A 178 -10.36 9.99 22.41
C ASN A 178 -10.64 11.29 23.20
N LEU A 179 -11.64 11.32 24.08
CA LEU A 179 -11.92 12.47 24.95
C LEU A 179 -10.73 12.78 25.90
N LEU A 180 -10.09 11.74 26.42
CA LEU A 180 -8.93 11.90 27.29
C LEU A 180 -7.73 12.49 26.51
N LEU A 181 -7.49 12.00 25.28
CA LEU A 181 -6.45 12.53 24.39
C LEU A 181 -6.66 14.01 24.08
N GLN A 182 -7.90 14.41 23.77
CA GLN A 182 -8.26 15.81 23.56
C GLN A 182 -7.90 16.67 24.77
N LYS A 183 -8.23 16.20 25.97
CA LYS A 183 -7.98 16.95 27.21
C LYS A 183 -6.50 17.02 27.58
N LEU A 184 -5.75 15.94 27.38
CA LEU A 184 -4.33 15.84 27.76
C LEU A 184 -3.39 16.51 26.75
N PHE A 185 -3.66 16.33 25.46
CA PHE A 185 -2.77 16.77 24.39
C PHE A 185 -3.28 18.02 23.66
N HIS A 186 -4.45 18.54 24.03
CA HIS A 186 -5.10 19.70 23.40
C HIS A 186 -5.25 19.54 21.88
N VAL A 187 -5.54 18.33 21.41
CA VAL A 187 -5.79 17.97 20.01
C VAL A 187 -7.29 17.76 19.79
N GLY A 188 -7.76 17.91 18.54
CA GLY A 188 -9.17 17.74 18.21
C GLY A 188 -9.67 16.29 18.33
N ASN A 189 -8.80 15.32 17.93
CA ASN A 189 -9.12 13.89 17.93
C ASN A 189 -7.85 13.04 17.79
N LEU A 190 -8.01 11.71 17.79
CA LEU A 190 -6.89 10.77 17.62
C LEU A 190 -6.15 10.97 16.28
N ASN A 191 -6.89 11.29 15.21
CA ASN A 191 -6.26 11.53 13.91
C ASN A 191 -5.36 12.77 13.92
N ASP A 192 -5.78 13.84 14.59
CA ASP A 192 -4.98 15.07 14.72
C ASP A 192 -3.72 14.82 15.55
N LEU A 193 -3.80 13.95 16.57
CA LEU A 193 -2.62 13.54 17.33
C LEU A 193 -1.62 12.78 16.43
N ILE A 194 -2.09 11.79 15.67
CA ILE A 194 -1.25 11.00 14.77
C ILE A 194 -0.64 11.90 13.71
N SER A 195 -1.44 12.75 13.06
CA SER A 195 -0.98 13.71 12.07
C SER A 195 0.04 14.69 12.67
N GLY A 196 -0.23 15.21 13.86
CA GLY A 196 0.67 16.12 14.57
C GLY A 196 2.02 15.47 14.95
N LEU A 197 2.06 14.18 15.29
CA LEU A 197 3.30 13.43 15.51
C LEU A 197 4.09 13.27 14.21
N LEU A 198 3.41 12.97 13.10
CA LEU A 198 4.02 12.90 11.78
C LEU A 198 4.61 14.27 11.39
N PHE A 199 3.84 15.37 11.53
CA PHE A 199 4.32 16.71 11.23
C PHE A 199 5.55 17.12 12.06
N ARG A 200 5.59 16.76 13.34
CA ARG A 200 6.76 17.03 14.20
C ARG A 200 8.01 16.28 13.74
N ALA A 201 7.87 15.08 13.20
CA ALA A 201 8.99 14.33 12.64
C ALA A 201 9.62 15.08 11.44
N PHE A 202 8.80 15.80 10.66
CA PHE A 202 9.29 16.63 9.54
C PHE A 202 9.77 18.02 9.99
N GLY A 203 9.16 18.62 11.02
CA GLY A 203 9.48 19.97 11.49
C GLY A 203 10.86 20.12 12.15
N GLY A 204 11.53 19.01 12.49
CA GLY A 204 12.89 19.00 13.04
C GLY A 204 13.99 19.10 11.98
N LEU A 205 13.65 18.97 10.71
CA LEU A 205 14.59 19.04 9.58
C LEU A 205 14.48 20.43 8.94
N ASN A 206 15.35 21.35 9.37
CA ASN A 206 15.37 22.70 8.86
C ASN A 206 15.89 22.75 7.42
N GLY A 207 14.99 22.90 6.46
CA GLY A 207 15.30 23.30 5.09
C GLY A 207 15.38 22.20 4.04
N GLU A 208 15.40 22.66 2.80
CA GLU A 208 15.62 21.84 1.61
C GLU A 208 17.11 21.47 1.47
N PRO A 209 17.43 20.25 0.99
CA PRO A 209 16.55 19.18 0.52
C PRO A 209 16.17 18.13 1.58
N GLY A 210 16.56 18.32 2.86
CA GLY A 210 16.41 17.33 3.93
C GLY A 210 14.97 16.85 4.13
N ASN A 211 14.00 17.78 4.11
CA ASN A 211 12.58 17.46 4.24
C ASN A 211 12.09 16.57 3.10
N GLY A 212 12.52 16.85 1.86
CA GLY A 212 12.18 16.04 0.69
C GLY A 212 12.76 14.61 0.78
N VAL A 213 14.04 14.49 1.18
CA VAL A 213 14.69 13.18 1.40
C VAL A 213 13.94 12.37 2.46
N MET A 214 13.61 12.98 3.60
CA MET A 214 12.89 12.30 4.68
C MET A 214 11.50 11.86 4.23
N PHE A 215 10.78 12.72 3.50
CA PHE A 215 9.46 12.40 2.97
C PHE A 215 9.52 11.19 2.04
N LEU A 216 10.41 11.19 1.05
CA LEU A 216 10.56 10.09 0.11
C LEU A 216 11.02 8.80 0.81
N LEU A 217 11.95 8.92 1.77
CA LEU A 217 12.40 7.78 2.56
C LEU A 217 11.22 7.12 3.30
N LEU A 218 10.39 7.90 3.99
CA LEU A 218 9.23 7.37 4.72
C LEU A 218 8.16 6.84 3.76
N LEU A 219 7.89 7.55 2.67
CA LEU A 219 6.92 7.16 1.65
C LEU A 219 7.26 5.77 1.08
N ASP A 220 8.50 5.58 0.65
CA ASP A 220 8.93 4.34 0.01
C ASP A 220 9.21 3.22 1.03
N LEU A 221 9.58 3.57 2.26
CA LEU A 221 9.68 2.62 3.37
C LEU A 221 8.29 2.03 3.71
N LEU A 222 7.24 2.86 3.76
CA LEU A 222 5.87 2.38 3.95
C LEU A 222 5.47 1.40 2.84
N TRP A 223 5.76 1.72 1.59
CA TRP A 223 5.54 0.83 0.47
C TRP A 223 6.32 -0.48 0.59
N ALA A 224 7.56 -0.44 1.06
CA ALA A 224 8.36 -1.65 1.30
C ALA A 224 7.72 -2.57 2.37
N PHE A 225 6.93 -2.03 3.28
CA PHE A 225 6.12 -2.79 4.24
C PHE A 225 4.70 -3.15 3.73
N GLY A 226 4.36 -2.77 2.50
CA GLY A 226 3.05 -3.05 1.90
C GLY A 226 1.96 -2.05 2.29
N ILE A 227 2.34 -0.90 2.82
CA ILE A 227 1.46 0.21 3.14
C ILE A 227 1.54 1.22 1.98
N HIS A 228 0.41 1.68 1.47
CA HIS A 228 0.39 2.68 0.40
C HIS A 228 0.91 4.04 0.92
N GLY A 229 2.22 4.27 0.77
CA GLY A 229 2.91 5.44 1.35
C GLY A 229 2.35 6.77 0.86
N GLY A 230 2.02 6.88 -0.43
CA GLY A 230 1.44 8.10 -1.00
C GLY A 230 0.13 8.50 -0.30
N ASN A 231 -0.81 7.57 -0.15
CA ASN A 231 -2.07 7.83 0.54
C ASN A 231 -1.87 8.10 2.04
N ALA A 232 -0.96 7.35 2.67
CA ALA A 232 -0.69 7.50 4.10
C ALA A 232 -0.05 8.87 4.43
N LEU A 233 0.88 9.35 3.61
CA LEU A 233 1.57 10.62 3.83
C LEU A 233 0.96 11.81 3.08
N ASP A 234 -0.16 11.63 2.37
CA ASP A 234 -0.81 12.72 1.63
C ASP A 234 -1.15 13.95 2.50
N PRO A 235 -1.67 13.82 3.74
CA PRO A 235 -1.88 14.98 4.61
C PRO A 235 -0.59 15.75 4.91
N VAL A 236 0.53 15.03 5.09
CA VAL A 236 1.85 15.64 5.30
C VAL A 236 2.29 16.37 4.04
N ALA A 237 2.15 15.72 2.87
CA ALA A 237 2.54 16.30 1.59
C ALA A 237 1.79 17.61 1.31
N GLN A 238 0.48 17.63 1.55
CA GLN A 238 -0.38 18.79 1.33
C GLN A 238 -0.17 19.92 2.33
N THR A 239 0.46 19.69 3.46
CA THR A 239 0.70 20.72 4.49
C THR A 239 2.13 21.23 4.47
N VAL A 240 3.11 20.31 4.40
CA VAL A 240 4.54 20.65 4.49
C VAL A 240 5.07 21.17 3.16
N PHE A 241 4.62 20.61 2.04
CA PHE A 241 5.15 20.90 0.69
C PHE A 241 4.22 21.78 -0.14
N THR A 242 3.47 22.66 0.50
CA THR A 242 2.72 23.73 -0.19
C THR A 242 3.66 24.87 -0.56
N ALA A 243 3.28 25.68 -1.55
CA ALA A 243 4.03 26.87 -1.92
C ALA A 243 4.18 27.88 -0.75
N GLU A 244 3.19 27.92 0.14
CA GLU A 244 3.21 28.74 1.36
C GLU A 244 4.05 28.08 2.47
N GLY A 245 3.95 26.76 2.64
CA GLY A 245 4.68 25.99 3.67
C GLY A 245 6.19 25.90 3.41
N THR A 246 6.60 25.94 2.14
CA THR A 246 8.03 25.95 1.74
C THR A 246 8.63 27.35 1.69
N ALA A 247 7.88 28.40 2.02
CA ALA A 247 8.33 29.79 2.00
C ALA A 247 9.05 30.21 0.68
N GLY A 248 8.55 29.71 -0.45
CA GLY A 248 9.15 29.93 -1.78
C GLY A 248 10.25 28.95 -2.16
N GLY A 249 10.37 27.83 -1.44
CA GLY A 249 11.33 26.76 -1.73
C GLY A 249 11.04 26.03 -3.04
N VAL A 250 12.02 25.26 -3.49
CA VAL A 250 11.98 24.48 -4.75
C VAL A 250 11.17 23.19 -4.58
N ILE A 251 11.29 22.54 -3.41
CA ILE A 251 10.72 21.22 -3.16
C ILE A 251 9.28 21.35 -2.67
N THR A 252 8.37 21.47 -3.61
CA THR A 252 6.91 21.44 -3.41
C THR A 252 6.34 20.04 -3.64
N LYS A 253 5.07 19.81 -3.27
CA LYS A 253 4.38 18.57 -3.62
C LYS A 253 4.40 18.30 -5.13
N SER A 254 4.14 19.33 -5.94
CA SER A 254 4.20 19.24 -7.40
C SER A 254 5.62 18.86 -7.88
N PHE A 255 6.68 19.41 -7.25
CA PHE A 255 8.04 19.02 -7.56
C PHE A 255 8.31 17.55 -7.23
N LEU A 256 7.89 17.06 -6.05
CA LEU A 256 8.06 15.66 -5.65
C LEU A 256 7.31 14.71 -6.57
N ASP A 257 6.05 15.01 -6.88
CA ASP A 257 5.20 14.17 -7.74
C ASP A 257 5.77 14.08 -9.17
N ASN A 258 6.36 15.15 -9.70
CA ASN A 258 6.80 15.21 -11.09
C ASN A 258 8.29 14.86 -11.28
N PHE A 259 9.15 15.04 -10.27
CA PHE A 259 10.59 14.85 -10.43
C PHE A 259 11.21 13.78 -9.53
N ALA A 260 10.49 13.29 -8.52
CA ALA A 260 10.99 12.21 -7.67
C ALA A 260 10.33 10.88 -7.98
N VAL A 261 8.98 10.82 -7.98
CA VAL A 261 8.22 9.57 -8.07
C VAL A 261 7.82 9.22 -9.51
N LEU A 262 8.78 9.19 -10.40
CA LEU A 262 8.60 8.96 -11.84
C LEU A 262 7.99 7.57 -12.13
N GLY A 263 6.78 7.52 -12.61
CA GLY A 263 6.03 6.28 -12.80
C GLY A 263 5.36 5.77 -11.53
N GLY A 264 5.25 6.61 -10.48
CA GLY A 264 4.74 6.30 -9.16
C GLY A 264 5.85 6.11 -8.11
N SER A 265 5.46 5.86 -6.85
CA SER A 265 6.39 5.66 -5.73
C SER A 265 7.47 4.64 -6.09
N GLY A 266 8.69 4.85 -5.58
CA GLY A 266 9.83 4.03 -5.96
C GLY A 266 10.41 4.37 -7.33
N ALA A 267 9.96 5.42 -8.02
CA ALA A 267 10.32 5.73 -9.40
C ALA A 267 10.16 4.51 -10.32
N THR A 268 8.99 3.88 -10.26
CA THR A 268 8.74 2.56 -10.87
C THR A 268 8.80 2.54 -12.39
N MET A 269 8.79 3.70 -13.07
CA MET A 269 9.17 3.78 -14.49
C MET A 269 10.58 3.25 -14.73
N CYS A 270 11.52 3.56 -13.84
CA CYS A 270 12.89 3.09 -13.91
C CYS A 270 12.98 1.56 -13.70
N LEU A 271 12.21 1.02 -12.75
CA LEU A 271 12.08 -0.42 -12.52
C LEU A 271 11.46 -1.12 -13.73
N LEU A 272 10.38 -0.56 -14.29
CA LEU A 272 9.73 -1.08 -15.50
C LEU A 272 10.71 -1.22 -16.65
N LEU A 273 11.48 -0.17 -16.93
CA LEU A 273 12.48 -0.18 -17.98
C LEU A 273 13.61 -1.18 -17.68
N ALA A 274 14.09 -1.25 -16.45
CA ALA A 274 15.10 -2.23 -16.04
C ALA A 274 14.60 -3.68 -16.29
N LEU A 275 13.35 -4.00 -15.92
CA LEU A 275 12.75 -5.30 -16.17
C LEU A 275 12.65 -5.61 -17.68
N LEU A 276 12.19 -4.66 -18.49
CA LEU A 276 12.07 -4.84 -19.93
C LEU A 276 13.44 -5.05 -20.61
N LEU A 277 14.50 -4.40 -20.10
CA LEU A 277 15.84 -4.44 -20.66
C LEU A 277 16.62 -5.71 -20.25
N VAL A 278 16.59 -6.09 -18.96
CA VAL A 278 17.52 -7.11 -18.45
C VAL A 278 16.85 -8.36 -17.88
N SER A 279 15.54 -8.34 -17.61
CA SER A 279 14.87 -9.50 -17.03
C SER A 279 14.84 -10.68 -18.01
N ARG A 280 15.25 -11.85 -17.52
CA ARG A 280 15.20 -13.12 -18.24
C ARG A 280 13.97 -13.96 -17.90
N GLN A 281 13.32 -13.66 -16.79
CA GLN A 281 12.14 -14.38 -16.34
C GLN A 281 10.89 -13.98 -17.13
N LYS A 282 10.25 -14.94 -17.78
CA LYS A 282 9.05 -14.72 -18.62
C LYS A 282 7.90 -14.07 -17.83
N ASN A 283 7.72 -14.46 -16.57
CA ASN A 283 6.65 -13.95 -15.72
C ASN A 283 6.88 -12.47 -15.35
N ASP A 284 8.09 -12.11 -14.94
CA ASP A 284 8.44 -10.73 -14.59
C ASP A 284 8.34 -9.81 -15.82
N ARG A 285 8.73 -10.29 -17.02
CA ARG A 285 8.54 -9.54 -18.28
C ARG A 285 7.06 -9.38 -18.66
N ARG A 286 6.24 -10.43 -18.54
CA ARG A 286 4.80 -10.32 -18.81
C ARG A 286 4.13 -9.32 -17.87
N LEU A 287 4.49 -9.36 -16.59
CA LEU A 287 4.03 -8.39 -15.60
C LEU A 287 4.45 -6.97 -16.01
N ALA A 288 5.71 -6.77 -16.39
CA ALA A 288 6.21 -5.48 -16.86
C ALA A 288 5.41 -4.96 -18.06
N TYR A 289 5.17 -5.80 -19.09
CA TYR A 289 4.34 -5.39 -20.24
C TYR A 289 2.91 -4.99 -19.84
N SER A 290 2.28 -5.71 -18.91
CA SER A 290 0.93 -5.36 -18.43
C SER A 290 0.91 -4.08 -17.60
N ALA A 291 2.02 -3.73 -16.96
CA ALA A 291 2.16 -2.52 -16.15
C ALA A 291 2.48 -1.26 -16.98
N VAL A 292 2.97 -1.39 -18.24
CA VAL A 292 3.35 -0.24 -19.09
C VAL A 292 2.29 0.86 -19.11
N PRO A 293 1.01 0.57 -19.50
CA PRO A 293 0.03 1.63 -19.63
C PRO A 293 -0.24 2.36 -18.31
N LEU A 294 -0.18 1.66 -17.19
CA LEU A 294 -0.46 2.24 -15.88
C LEU A 294 0.71 3.05 -15.34
N THR A 295 1.93 2.51 -15.47
CA THR A 295 3.15 3.19 -15.00
C THR A 295 3.39 4.49 -15.77
N LEU A 296 2.98 4.60 -17.05
CA LEU A 296 3.02 5.86 -17.79
C LEU A 296 2.21 6.97 -17.13
N PHE A 297 1.15 6.63 -16.40
CA PHE A 297 0.29 7.53 -15.64
C PHE A 297 0.58 7.52 -14.13
N ASN A 298 1.78 7.10 -13.74
CA ASN A 298 2.25 7.04 -12.36
C ASN A 298 1.46 6.07 -11.44
N ILE A 299 0.77 5.09 -12.03
CA ILE A 299 0.05 4.02 -11.31
C ILE A 299 0.98 2.81 -11.23
N ASN A 300 1.46 2.48 -10.04
CA ASN A 300 2.55 1.50 -9.84
C ASN A 300 2.13 0.22 -9.10
N GLU A 301 0.88 0.08 -8.70
CA GLU A 301 0.38 -1.02 -7.87
C GLU A 301 0.63 -2.40 -8.51
N ILE A 302 0.50 -2.50 -9.84
CA ILE A 302 0.77 -3.76 -10.54
C ILE A 302 2.22 -4.18 -10.38
N LEU A 303 3.19 -3.24 -10.46
CA LEU A 303 4.60 -3.55 -10.26
C LEU A 303 4.92 -3.85 -8.81
N VAL A 304 4.43 -3.03 -7.88
CA VAL A 304 4.76 -3.15 -6.45
C VAL A 304 4.22 -4.45 -5.85
N PHE A 305 3.01 -4.83 -6.22
CA PHE A 305 2.38 -6.03 -5.67
C PHE A 305 2.57 -7.28 -6.54
N GLY A 306 2.72 -7.12 -7.84
CA GLY A 306 2.99 -8.22 -8.77
C GLY A 306 4.43 -8.72 -8.73
N LEU A 307 5.40 -7.82 -8.52
CA LEU A 307 6.74 -8.19 -8.11
C LEU A 307 6.79 -8.27 -6.59
N PRO A 308 7.54 -9.18 -6.00
CA PRO A 308 7.67 -9.24 -4.54
C PRO A 308 8.58 -8.10 -4.03
N ILE A 309 8.19 -6.83 -4.23
CA ILE A 309 8.89 -5.65 -3.70
C ILE A 309 8.64 -5.55 -2.20
N VAL A 310 7.39 -5.78 -1.80
CA VAL A 310 6.98 -5.76 -0.39
C VAL A 310 7.72 -6.83 0.40
N LEU A 311 8.45 -6.40 1.44
CA LEU A 311 9.31 -7.24 2.29
C LEU A 311 10.49 -7.91 1.53
N ASN A 312 10.83 -7.42 0.34
CA ASN A 312 12.02 -7.85 -0.39
C ASN A 312 13.14 -6.81 -0.23
N PRO A 313 14.16 -7.07 0.61
CA PRO A 313 15.21 -6.10 0.87
C PRO A 313 16.02 -5.74 -0.37
N ILE A 314 16.11 -6.63 -1.37
CA ILE A 314 16.91 -6.42 -2.57
C ILE A 314 16.26 -5.34 -3.44
N LEU A 315 14.96 -5.48 -3.73
CA LEU A 315 14.24 -4.51 -4.56
C LEU A 315 13.82 -3.27 -3.77
N ALA A 316 13.69 -3.36 -2.44
CA ALA A 316 13.40 -2.21 -1.59
C ALA A 316 14.54 -1.17 -1.59
N ILE A 317 15.80 -1.60 -1.72
CA ILE A 317 16.95 -0.68 -1.77
C ILE A 317 16.82 0.30 -2.95
N PRO A 318 16.78 -0.14 -4.22
CA PRO A 318 16.63 0.80 -5.34
C PRO A 318 15.27 1.50 -5.32
N PHE A 319 14.21 0.88 -4.79
CA PHE A 319 12.90 1.47 -4.64
C PHE A 319 12.92 2.73 -3.76
N ILE A 320 13.71 2.73 -2.69
CA ILE A 320 13.90 3.89 -1.80
C ILE A 320 14.93 4.88 -2.38
N LEU A 321 16.04 4.38 -2.93
CA LEU A 321 17.15 5.24 -3.34
C LEU A 321 16.87 6.01 -4.63
N THR A 322 16.15 5.41 -5.59
CA THR A 322 15.94 6.01 -6.91
C THR A 322 15.13 7.30 -6.87
N PRO A 323 13.98 7.40 -6.15
CA PRO A 323 13.25 8.66 -6.02
C PRO A 323 14.07 9.76 -5.34
N ILE A 324 14.83 9.41 -4.29
CA ILE A 324 15.71 10.35 -3.59
C ILE A 324 16.78 10.88 -4.55
N PHE A 325 17.40 9.98 -5.34
CA PHE A 325 18.38 10.36 -6.35
C PHE A 325 17.75 11.27 -7.41
N SER A 326 16.58 10.93 -7.95
CA SER A 326 15.87 11.73 -8.96
C SER A 326 15.49 13.11 -8.42
N MET A 327 15.02 13.19 -7.17
CA MET A 327 14.74 14.44 -6.49
C MET A 327 16.00 15.31 -6.37
N LEU A 328 17.10 14.75 -5.87
CA LEU A 328 18.36 15.51 -5.68
C LEU A 328 18.96 15.99 -7.00
N LEU A 329 18.90 15.15 -8.05
CA LEU A 329 19.32 15.52 -9.40
C LEU A 329 18.51 16.71 -9.92
N SER A 330 17.20 16.65 -9.81
CA SER A 330 16.28 17.68 -10.27
C SER A 330 16.42 18.97 -9.46
N TYR A 331 16.59 18.85 -8.13
CA TYR A 331 16.86 19.95 -7.23
C TYR A 331 18.17 20.65 -7.60
N GLY A 332 19.23 19.88 -7.86
CA GLY A 332 20.51 20.42 -8.34
C GLY A 332 20.37 21.16 -9.67
N ALA A 333 19.55 20.66 -10.61
CA ALA A 333 19.29 21.32 -11.89
C ALA A 333 18.60 22.69 -11.72
N VAL A 334 17.74 22.83 -10.70
CA VAL A 334 17.12 24.12 -10.36
C VAL A 334 18.15 25.05 -9.73
N LEU A 335 18.95 24.56 -8.77
CA LEU A 335 19.94 25.39 -8.06
C LEU A 335 21.00 26.00 -8.99
N ILE A 336 21.45 25.25 -10.01
CA ILE A 336 22.41 25.76 -10.99
C ILE A 336 21.74 26.62 -12.07
N GLY A 337 20.43 26.85 -11.98
CA GLY A 337 19.67 27.68 -12.93
C GLY A 337 19.45 27.04 -14.31
N TRP A 338 19.71 25.72 -14.46
CA TRP A 338 19.49 25.02 -15.73
C TRP A 338 18.01 24.70 -15.98
N MET A 339 17.25 24.42 -14.93
CA MET A 339 15.82 24.14 -14.99
C MET A 339 15.05 25.15 -14.11
N PRO A 340 13.94 25.74 -14.62
CA PRO A 340 13.06 26.53 -13.76
C PRO A 340 12.43 25.69 -12.64
N ALA A 341 12.12 26.31 -11.50
CA ALA A 341 11.38 25.62 -10.45
C ALA A 341 9.97 25.20 -10.94
N ALA A 342 9.46 24.10 -10.40
CA ALA A 342 8.11 23.62 -10.69
C ALA A 342 7.07 24.51 -10.01
N GLN A 343 6.60 25.54 -10.72
CA GLN A 343 5.66 26.54 -10.21
C GLN A 343 4.20 26.18 -10.47
N GLN A 344 3.94 25.30 -11.46
CA GLN A 344 2.57 24.94 -11.82
C GLN A 344 2.15 23.67 -11.09
N ALA A 345 0.93 23.67 -10.56
CA ALA A 345 0.33 22.46 -10.02
C ALA A 345 -0.06 21.54 -11.19
N VAL A 346 0.63 20.44 -11.33
CA VAL A 346 0.35 19.40 -12.32
C VAL A 346 -0.23 18.20 -11.60
N ASN A 347 -1.29 17.61 -12.16
CA ASN A 347 -1.88 16.41 -11.60
C ASN A 347 -0.85 15.26 -11.61
N TRP A 348 -0.73 14.53 -10.51
CA TRP A 348 0.23 13.44 -10.36
C TRP A 348 0.05 12.31 -11.39
N THR A 349 -1.18 12.16 -11.96
CA THR A 349 -1.46 11.19 -13.02
C THR A 349 -0.97 11.62 -14.41
N THR A 350 -0.39 12.82 -14.54
CA THR A 350 0.15 13.28 -15.83
C THR A 350 1.33 12.44 -16.25
N PRO A 351 1.38 11.95 -17.51
CA PRO A 351 2.48 11.12 -17.99
C PRO A 351 3.85 11.77 -17.80
N VAL A 352 4.83 10.93 -17.40
CA VAL A 352 6.23 11.35 -17.32
C VAL A 352 6.68 11.96 -18.65
N PHE A 353 7.55 12.94 -18.63
CA PHE A 353 8.03 13.82 -19.71
C PHE A 353 7.07 14.97 -20.03
N PHE A 354 5.75 14.74 -20.15
CA PHE A 354 4.78 15.81 -20.26
C PHE A 354 4.63 16.58 -18.96
N SER A 355 4.63 15.88 -17.85
CA SER A 355 4.51 16.48 -16.53
C SER A 355 5.68 17.41 -16.20
N GLY A 356 6.91 17.07 -16.60
CA GLY A 356 8.07 17.93 -16.42
C GLY A 356 7.99 19.24 -17.20
N TYR A 357 7.52 19.17 -18.45
CA TYR A 357 7.25 20.36 -19.24
C TYR A 357 6.19 21.25 -18.61
N LEU A 358 5.04 20.64 -18.25
CA LEU A 358 3.92 21.38 -17.68
C LEU A 358 4.24 22.01 -16.33
N ALA A 359 4.97 21.29 -15.46
CA ALA A 359 5.32 21.78 -14.13
C ALA A 359 6.29 22.98 -14.18
N THR A 360 7.22 22.99 -15.14
CA THR A 360 8.27 24.02 -15.24
C THR A 360 7.99 25.08 -16.31
N GLY A 361 7.04 24.84 -17.21
CA GLY A 361 6.83 25.66 -18.41
C GLY A 361 8.00 25.62 -19.39
N SER A 362 8.91 24.64 -19.26
CA SER A 362 10.17 24.55 -20.01
C SER A 362 10.51 23.14 -20.42
N TRP A 363 11.06 22.97 -21.64
CA TRP A 363 11.58 21.68 -22.11
C TRP A 363 12.71 21.10 -21.24
N HIS A 364 13.41 21.96 -20.47
CA HIS A 364 14.44 21.52 -19.52
C HIS A 364 13.88 20.57 -18.47
N GLY A 365 12.64 20.77 -18.01
CA GLY A 365 11.96 19.84 -17.10
C GLY A 365 11.81 18.43 -17.69
N THR A 366 11.41 18.33 -18.97
CA THR A 366 11.34 17.05 -19.69
C THR A 366 12.72 16.37 -19.78
N VAL A 367 13.77 17.14 -20.06
CA VAL A 367 15.13 16.57 -20.17
C VAL A 367 15.63 16.09 -18.80
N VAL A 368 15.36 16.82 -17.72
CA VAL A 368 15.72 16.36 -16.37
C VAL A 368 15.00 15.07 -16.03
N GLN A 369 13.71 14.94 -16.36
CA GLN A 369 12.98 13.68 -16.18
C GLN A 369 13.58 12.54 -17.01
N LEU A 370 13.96 12.79 -18.27
CA LEU A 370 14.59 11.79 -19.12
C LEU A 370 15.93 11.30 -18.53
N VAL A 371 16.77 12.23 -18.08
CA VAL A 371 18.05 11.89 -17.43
C VAL A 371 17.81 11.10 -16.14
N SER A 372 16.83 11.53 -15.33
CA SER A 372 16.46 10.83 -14.10
C SER A 372 15.99 9.40 -14.38
N VAL A 373 15.15 9.21 -15.40
CA VAL A 373 14.67 7.87 -15.80
C VAL A 373 15.82 6.99 -16.28
N VAL A 374 16.73 7.51 -17.11
CA VAL A 374 17.88 6.74 -17.59
C VAL A 374 18.79 6.33 -16.43
N LEU A 375 19.21 7.29 -15.60
CA LEU A 375 20.08 7.02 -14.46
C LEU A 375 19.41 6.14 -13.41
N GLY A 376 18.12 6.38 -13.12
CA GLY A 376 17.34 5.54 -12.22
C GLY A 376 17.19 4.10 -12.73
N THR A 377 17.03 3.91 -14.04
CA THR A 377 17.04 2.57 -14.66
C THR A 377 18.36 1.87 -14.44
N LEU A 378 19.49 2.57 -14.62
CA LEU A 378 20.82 2.02 -14.35
C LEU A 378 20.99 1.63 -12.87
N ILE A 379 20.42 2.39 -11.93
CA ILE A 379 20.40 2.01 -10.51
C ILE A 379 19.63 0.71 -10.30
N TYR A 380 18.46 0.52 -10.94
CA TYR A 380 17.63 -0.68 -10.78
C TYR A 380 18.23 -1.95 -11.40
N ILE A 381 18.95 -1.85 -12.52
CA ILE A 381 19.47 -3.01 -13.28
C ILE A 381 20.22 -4.03 -12.40
N PRO A 382 21.23 -3.66 -11.59
CA PRO A 382 21.96 -4.64 -10.79
C PRO A 382 21.10 -5.36 -9.77
N PHE A 383 20.08 -4.68 -9.19
CA PHE A 383 19.19 -5.26 -8.21
C PHE A 383 18.16 -6.20 -8.84
N VAL A 384 17.65 -5.89 -10.04
CA VAL A 384 16.80 -6.79 -10.82
C VAL A 384 17.57 -8.07 -11.14
N MET A 385 18.78 -7.96 -11.66
CA MET A 385 19.63 -9.12 -11.97
C MET A 385 19.96 -9.94 -10.72
N LEU A 386 20.25 -9.29 -9.59
CA LEU A 386 20.52 -9.97 -8.32
C LEU A 386 19.28 -10.69 -7.80
N SER A 387 18.12 -10.04 -7.86
CA SER A 387 16.84 -10.62 -7.44
C SER A 387 16.51 -11.89 -8.24
N GLU A 388 16.74 -11.87 -9.56
CA GLU A 388 16.51 -13.03 -10.42
C GLU A 388 17.47 -14.19 -10.10
N ARG A 389 18.76 -13.90 -9.96
CA ARG A 389 19.76 -14.94 -9.59
C ARG A 389 19.41 -15.62 -8.26
N LEU A 390 18.94 -14.84 -7.29
CA LEU A 390 18.55 -15.41 -5.99
C LEU A 390 17.23 -16.21 -6.06
N LYS A 391 16.29 -15.81 -6.92
CA LYS A 391 15.10 -16.63 -7.21
C LYS A 391 15.49 -17.97 -7.83
N GLU A 392 16.33 -17.96 -8.87
CA GLU A 392 16.83 -19.17 -9.54
C GLU A 392 17.57 -20.10 -8.57
N SER A 393 18.49 -19.55 -7.76
CA SER A 393 19.23 -20.34 -6.76
C SER A 393 18.30 -20.97 -5.71
N ARG A 394 17.26 -20.24 -5.30
CA ARG A 394 16.26 -20.74 -4.35
C ARG A 394 15.38 -21.83 -4.95
N GLU A 395 14.98 -21.69 -6.21
CA GLU A 395 14.22 -22.71 -6.94
C GLU A 395 15.04 -24.00 -7.10
N LEU A 396 16.30 -23.90 -7.48
CA LEU A 396 17.21 -25.03 -7.59
C LEU A 396 17.39 -25.75 -6.23
N TYR A 397 17.59 -25.00 -5.16
CA TYR A 397 17.67 -25.55 -3.80
C TYR A 397 16.40 -26.31 -3.40
N LEU A 398 15.21 -25.74 -3.71
CA LEU A 398 13.94 -26.38 -3.42
C LEU A 398 13.72 -27.66 -4.24
N ILE A 399 14.12 -27.66 -5.51
CA ILE A 399 14.04 -28.84 -6.38
C ILE A 399 14.93 -29.96 -5.82
N ASP A 400 16.14 -29.63 -5.37
CA ASP A 400 17.05 -30.61 -4.77
C ASP A 400 16.49 -31.15 -3.45
N GLU A 401 15.98 -30.28 -2.55
CA GLU A 401 15.32 -30.69 -1.30
C GLU A 401 14.13 -31.61 -1.57
N LEU A 402 13.29 -31.27 -2.55
CA LEU A 402 12.13 -32.10 -2.94
C LEU A 402 12.57 -33.45 -3.51
N THR A 403 13.61 -33.44 -4.34
CA THR A 403 14.13 -34.69 -4.95
C THR A 403 14.67 -35.63 -3.87
N GLN A 404 15.40 -35.09 -2.88
CA GLN A 404 15.88 -35.87 -1.75
C GLN A 404 14.74 -36.41 -0.88
N ASP A 405 13.71 -35.57 -0.62
CA ASP A 405 12.54 -35.99 0.14
C ASP A 405 11.74 -37.09 -0.58
N PHE A 406 11.59 -37.02 -1.89
CA PHE A 406 10.96 -38.08 -2.69
C PHE A 406 11.74 -39.39 -2.66
N ARG A 407 13.08 -39.35 -2.80
CA ARG A 407 13.92 -40.56 -2.70
C ARG A 407 13.76 -41.23 -1.34
N ARG A 408 13.80 -40.43 -0.27
CA ARG A 408 13.59 -40.93 1.11
C ARG A 408 12.22 -41.61 1.25
N CYS A 409 11.16 -40.97 0.73
CA CYS A 409 9.80 -41.55 0.80
C CYS A 409 9.67 -42.91 0.05
N GLN A 410 10.37 -43.06 -1.07
CA GLN A 410 10.46 -44.32 -1.80
C GLN A 410 11.18 -45.41 -1.00
N GLU A 411 12.23 -45.06 -0.25
CA GLU A 411 13.02 -46.00 0.55
C GLU A 411 12.34 -46.34 1.88
N THR A 412 11.69 -45.39 2.52
CA THR A 412 11.14 -45.56 3.90
C THR A 412 9.64 -45.80 3.95
N GLY A 413 8.89 -45.52 2.87
CA GLY A 413 7.43 -45.56 2.84
C GLY A 413 6.74 -44.45 3.64
N GLU A 414 7.49 -43.47 4.13
CA GLU A 414 6.97 -42.32 4.89
C GLU A 414 6.34 -41.29 3.95
N GLN A 415 5.49 -40.41 4.51
CA GLN A 415 4.93 -39.29 3.75
C GLN A 415 5.97 -38.16 3.53
N PRO A 416 5.88 -37.45 2.38
CA PRO A 416 6.79 -36.34 2.10
C PRO A 416 6.71 -35.21 3.14
N ARG A 417 7.84 -34.77 3.66
CA ARG A 417 7.93 -33.70 4.69
C ARG A 417 7.38 -32.36 4.21
N TYR A 418 7.42 -32.06 2.90
CA TYR A 418 6.88 -30.82 2.37
C TYR A 418 5.37 -30.70 2.54
N LEU A 419 4.62 -31.81 2.72
CA LEU A 419 3.17 -31.78 2.98
C LEU A 419 2.83 -31.19 4.33
N GLU A 420 3.72 -31.29 5.31
CA GLU A 420 3.54 -30.75 6.67
C GLU A 420 3.94 -29.28 6.79
N ARG A 421 4.67 -28.73 5.80
CA ARG A 421 5.09 -27.33 5.81
C ARG A 421 3.92 -26.38 5.55
N THR A 422 3.75 -25.41 6.43
CA THR A 422 2.72 -24.34 6.36
C THR A 422 3.30 -22.97 5.96
N ASP A 423 4.63 -22.86 5.82
CA ASP A 423 5.33 -21.65 5.43
C ASP A 423 5.23 -21.36 3.92
N SER A 424 5.70 -20.21 3.49
CA SER A 424 5.71 -19.80 2.07
C SER A 424 6.52 -20.76 1.19
N LEU A 425 7.57 -21.39 1.74
CA LEU A 425 8.36 -22.41 1.08
C LEU A 425 7.58 -23.69 0.88
N GLY A 426 6.76 -24.10 1.85
CA GLY A 426 5.86 -25.26 1.73
C GLY A 426 4.83 -25.08 0.63
N VAL A 427 4.30 -23.87 0.42
CA VAL A 427 3.37 -23.58 -0.67
C VAL A 427 4.04 -23.72 -2.03
N ILE A 428 5.26 -23.17 -2.19
CA ILE A 428 6.05 -23.28 -3.42
C ILE A 428 6.45 -24.73 -3.68
N ALA A 429 6.89 -25.44 -2.64
CA ALA A 429 7.25 -26.87 -2.73
C ALA A 429 6.06 -27.75 -3.16
N LYS A 430 4.85 -27.49 -2.62
CA LYS A 430 3.63 -28.21 -3.03
C LYS A 430 3.25 -27.93 -4.49
N ALA A 431 3.40 -26.67 -4.94
CA ALA A 431 3.14 -26.31 -6.34
C ALA A 431 4.15 -26.96 -7.30
N LEU A 432 5.44 -26.95 -6.98
CA LEU A 432 6.51 -27.62 -7.76
C LEU A 432 6.32 -29.13 -7.78
N ALA A 433 5.99 -29.75 -6.64
CA ALA A 433 5.72 -31.18 -6.58
C ALA A 433 4.50 -31.59 -7.42
N GLY A 434 3.46 -30.74 -7.48
CA GLY A 434 2.30 -30.95 -8.36
C GLY A 434 2.67 -30.87 -9.84
N GLN A 435 3.53 -29.92 -10.23
CA GLN A 435 4.03 -29.79 -11.59
C GLN A 435 4.91 -30.99 -11.99
N LEU A 436 5.86 -31.40 -11.13
CA LEU A 436 6.73 -32.55 -11.36
C LEU A 436 5.92 -33.85 -11.53
N ARG A 437 4.88 -34.07 -10.71
CA ARG A 437 3.97 -35.22 -10.89
C ARG A 437 3.24 -35.18 -12.23
N ALA A 438 2.71 -34.02 -12.60
CA ALA A 438 2.02 -33.86 -13.87
C ALA A 438 2.96 -34.02 -15.09
N ASP A 439 4.22 -33.70 -14.96
CA ASP A 439 5.23 -33.89 -16.01
C ASP A 439 5.70 -35.35 -16.11
N VAL A 440 5.77 -36.07 -14.99
CA VAL A 440 6.03 -37.50 -14.94
C VAL A 440 4.86 -38.27 -15.55
N GLU A 441 3.61 -37.94 -15.20
CA GLU A 441 2.40 -38.54 -15.77
C GLU A 441 2.25 -38.29 -17.28
N ARG A 442 2.77 -37.13 -17.76
CA ARG A 442 2.81 -36.81 -19.20
C ARG A 442 4.00 -37.42 -19.95
N GLY A 443 4.87 -38.15 -19.27
CA GLY A 443 6.06 -38.75 -19.89
C GLY A 443 7.10 -37.76 -20.40
N SER A 444 7.04 -36.49 -19.92
CA SER A 444 7.94 -35.41 -20.33
C SER A 444 9.25 -35.37 -19.54
N LEU A 445 9.35 -36.12 -18.44
CA LEU A 445 10.59 -36.35 -17.69
C LEU A 445 10.97 -37.81 -17.74
N PRO A 446 12.16 -38.16 -18.23
CA PRO A 446 12.64 -39.56 -18.15
C PRO A 446 12.90 -39.89 -16.66
N ILE A 447 12.20 -40.89 -16.17
CA ILE A 447 12.51 -41.53 -14.88
C ILE A 447 13.82 -42.28 -15.08
N HIS A 448 14.93 -41.74 -14.64
CA HIS A 448 16.19 -42.48 -14.48
C HIS A 448 16.54 -42.57 -13.00
#